data_36645c04a96b1afbd9ba857aae4272b4
#
_entry.id   36645c04a96b1afbd9ba857aae4272b4
#
_cell.length_a   1.000
_cell.length_b   1.000
_cell.length_c   1.000
_cell.angle_alpha   90.00
_cell.angle_beta   90.00
_cell.angle_gamma   90.00
#
_symmetry.space_group_name_H-M   'P 1'
#
loop_
_entity.id
_entity.type
_entity.pdbx_description
1 polymer ?
#
loop_
_entity_poly.entity_id
_entity_poly.type
_entity_poly.pdbx_seq_one_letter_code
_entity_poly.pdbx_strand_id
1 'polypeptide(L)'
;MFTKRKIAAILLLILIIFFSLNIFLRLHDKNSVVYFVEAEHYQEECLNNTILGTITLISNNPYKISVYASRENWSSGNLEFKLFRDSSNVIYSTILYPENLETNLLSIDIPNLDILEAGSYFVSFTENNIDSDIYFFKESNDAFKEIQYYHVNKFIFYFCIIILNFLFIVIFLVVIHLKNAEQAFLFLAIMTGIIFVFL
;
A
#
# COMPACT_ATOMS: atom_id res chain seq x y z
N MET A 1 -10.13 -27.01 -41.94
CA MET A 1 -9.92 -27.83 -40.74
C MET A 1 -8.78 -27.23 -39.92
N PHE A 2 -9.03 -26.66 -38.73
CA PHE A 2 -7.98 -26.11 -37.90
C PHE A 2 -7.12 -27.24 -37.33
N THR A 3 -5.82 -27.19 -37.54
CA THR A 3 -4.91 -28.18 -36.94
C THR A 3 -4.94 -28.01 -35.42
N LYS A 4 -4.80 -29.13 -34.66
CA LYS A 4 -4.77 -29.11 -33.19
C LYS A 4 -3.79 -28.03 -32.60
N ARG A 5 -2.70 -27.73 -33.35
CA ARG A 5 -1.73 -26.69 -33.03
C ARG A 5 -2.31 -25.27 -33.09
N LYS A 6 -3.12 -24.97 -34.11
CA LYS A 6 -3.76 -23.65 -34.25
C LYS A 6 -4.77 -23.43 -33.13
N ILE A 7 -5.46 -24.47 -32.68
CA ILE A 7 -6.39 -24.42 -31.56
C ILE A 7 -5.63 -24.15 -30.26
N ALA A 8 -4.52 -24.89 -30.01
CA ALA A 8 -3.69 -24.65 -28.81
C ALA A 8 -3.09 -23.23 -28.79
N ALA A 9 -2.64 -22.70 -29.91
CA ALA A 9 -2.12 -21.34 -30.03
C ALA A 9 -3.20 -20.30 -29.77
N ILE A 10 -4.43 -20.49 -30.26
CA ILE A 10 -5.56 -19.58 -30.00
C ILE A 10 -5.94 -19.60 -28.52
N LEU A 11 -6.01 -20.80 -27.91
CA LEU A 11 -6.31 -20.93 -26.47
C LEU A 11 -5.26 -20.24 -25.61
N LEU A 12 -3.97 -20.40 -25.96
CA LEU A 12 -2.88 -19.71 -25.26
C LEU A 12 -3.03 -18.19 -25.37
N LEU A 13 -3.32 -17.67 -26.56
CA LEU A 13 -3.51 -16.25 -26.78
C LEU A 13 -4.67 -15.70 -25.94
N ILE A 14 -5.79 -16.42 -25.90
CA ILE A 14 -6.95 -16.05 -25.07
C ILE A 14 -6.55 -16.03 -23.58
N LEU A 15 -5.79 -17.01 -23.13
CA LEU A 15 -5.34 -17.12 -21.74
C LEU A 15 -4.41 -15.96 -21.36
N ILE A 16 -3.51 -15.56 -22.25
CA ILE A 16 -2.61 -14.41 -22.08
C ILE A 16 -3.42 -13.12 -21.93
N ILE A 17 -4.37 -12.89 -22.84
CA ILE A 17 -5.22 -11.70 -22.82
C ILE A 17 -6.02 -11.66 -21.52
N PHE A 18 -6.62 -12.79 -21.12
CA PHE A 18 -7.41 -12.89 -19.89
C PHE A 18 -6.57 -12.60 -18.63
N PHE A 19 -5.35 -13.17 -18.53
CA PHE A 19 -4.44 -12.93 -17.41
C PHE A 19 -3.96 -11.48 -17.38
N SER A 20 -3.55 -10.93 -18.51
CA SER A 20 -3.10 -9.52 -18.60
C SER A 20 -4.22 -8.55 -18.21
N LEU A 21 -5.45 -8.84 -18.64
CA LEU A 21 -6.62 -8.03 -18.30
C LEU A 21 -6.97 -8.13 -16.81
N ASN A 22 -6.94 -9.32 -16.21
CA ASN A 22 -7.19 -9.50 -14.78
C ASN A 22 -6.15 -8.81 -13.91
N ILE A 23 -4.88 -8.92 -14.25
CA ILE A 23 -3.80 -8.22 -13.54
C ILE A 23 -4.00 -6.71 -13.69
N PHE A 24 -4.27 -6.23 -14.90
CA PHE A 24 -4.52 -4.82 -15.15
C PHE A 24 -5.70 -4.29 -14.33
N LEU A 25 -6.85 -4.99 -14.32
CA LEU A 25 -8.04 -4.57 -13.57
C LEU A 25 -7.78 -4.58 -12.06
N ARG A 26 -7.17 -5.64 -11.50
CA ARG A 26 -6.89 -5.74 -10.07
C ARG A 26 -5.95 -4.65 -9.54
N LEU A 27 -5.05 -4.16 -10.37
CA LEU A 27 -4.01 -3.22 -9.97
C LEU A 27 -4.32 -1.80 -10.41
N HIS A 28 -5.19 -1.62 -11.41
CA HIS A 28 -5.68 -0.30 -11.79
C HIS A 28 -6.50 0.34 -10.67
N ASP A 29 -7.29 -0.46 -9.93
CA ASP A 29 -8.09 0.01 -8.80
C ASP A 29 -7.25 0.26 -7.52
N LYS A 30 -6.06 -0.32 -7.41
CA LYS A 30 -5.16 -0.06 -6.28
C LYS A 30 -4.29 1.16 -6.55
N ASN A 31 -4.79 2.34 -6.17
CA ASN A 31 -4.00 3.57 -6.22
C ASN A 31 -2.98 3.67 -5.06
N SER A 32 -3.11 2.82 -4.04
CA SER A 32 -2.28 2.89 -2.83
C SER A 32 -1.89 1.50 -2.32
N VAL A 33 -0.68 1.40 -1.81
CA VAL A 33 -0.22 0.29 -0.96
C VAL A 33 -0.43 0.72 0.48
N VAL A 34 -1.02 -0.16 1.28
CA VAL A 34 -1.31 0.08 2.70
C VAL A 34 -0.40 -0.81 3.52
N TYR A 35 0.38 -0.21 4.42
CA TYR A 35 1.17 -0.92 5.41
C TYR A 35 0.56 -0.74 6.78
N PHE A 36 0.29 -1.86 7.44
CA PHE A 36 -0.09 -1.90 8.85
C PHE A 36 1.19 -2.07 9.66
N VAL A 37 1.44 -1.15 10.58
CA VAL A 37 2.48 -1.34 11.58
C VAL A 37 1.81 -2.09 12.73
N GLU A 38 2.00 -3.41 12.77
CA GLU A 38 1.48 -4.26 13.82
C GLU A 38 2.48 -4.31 14.98
N ALA A 39 2.00 -4.02 16.18
CA ALA A 39 2.70 -4.31 17.41
C ALA A 39 1.82 -5.14 18.32
N GLU A 40 2.45 -5.91 19.21
CA GLU A 40 1.77 -6.91 20.02
C GLU A 40 0.98 -6.30 21.19
N HIS A 41 1.39 -5.13 21.69
CA HIS A 41 0.78 -4.53 22.88
C HIS A 41 0.68 -3.01 22.75
N TYR A 42 -0.54 -2.51 22.67
CA TYR A 42 -0.83 -1.07 22.71
C TYR A 42 -1.51 -0.69 24.03
N GLN A 43 -1.19 0.50 24.52
CA GLN A 43 -1.86 1.15 25.63
C GLN A 43 -2.57 2.39 25.12
N GLU A 44 -3.74 2.67 25.70
CA GLU A 44 -4.46 3.91 25.46
C GLU A 44 -3.85 5.02 26.32
N GLU A 45 -3.48 6.12 25.68
CA GLU A 45 -2.97 7.31 26.36
C GLU A 45 -3.87 8.50 26.06
N CYS A 46 -4.42 9.12 27.10
CA CYS A 46 -5.26 10.30 26.98
C CYS A 46 -4.43 11.51 26.57
N LEU A 47 -4.92 12.27 25.61
CA LEU A 47 -4.35 13.55 25.23
C LEU A 47 -4.58 14.58 26.37
N ASN A 48 -3.50 15.04 26.97
CA ASN A 48 -3.50 16.13 27.96
C ASN A 48 -2.62 17.25 27.42
N ASN A 49 -3.24 18.28 26.80
CA ASN A 49 -2.60 19.38 26.08
C ASN A 49 -1.73 18.90 24.89
N THR A 50 -0.72 18.09 25.14
CA THR A 50 0.17 17.57 24.07
C THR A 50 0.59 16.15 24.36
N ILE A 51 0.48 15.28 23.36
CA ILE A 51 1.02 13.94 23.37
C ILE A 51 2.18 13.84 22.37
N LEU A 52 3.27 13.21 22.79
CA LEU A 52 4.46 12.98 21.98
C LEU A 52 4.61 11.50 21.70
N GLY A 53 5.17 11.14 20.57
CA GLY A 53 5.49 9.76 20.25
C GLY A 53 6.32 9.65 18.98
N THR A 54 6.43 8.43 18.48
CA THR A 54 7.19 8.14 17.27
C THR A 54 6.33 7.42 16.24
N ILE A 55 6.67 7.62 14.98
CA ILE A 55 6.20 6.81 13.84
C ILE A 55 7.42 6.30 13.08
N THR A 56 7.31 5.12 12.48
CA THR A 56 8.41 4.55 11.68
C THR A 56 7.94 4.34 10.25
N LEU A 57 8.38 5.23 9.34
CA LEU A 57 8.05 5.12 7.92
C LEU A 57 8.73 3.90 7.29
N ILE A 58 7.93 3.00 6.73
CA ILE A 58 8.39 1.76 6.09
C ILE A 58 9.03 2.06 4.72
N SER A 59 8.57 3.11 4.05
CA SER A 59 9.07 3.53 2.74
C SER A 59 9.08 5.05 2.63
N ASN A 60 9.67 5.58 1.57
CA ASN A 60 9.75 7.02 1.32
C ASN A 60 8.41 7.59 0.87
N ASN A 61 8.14 8.82 1.27
CA ASN A 61 7.03 9.64 0.79
C ASN A 61 5.64 8.99 0.90
N PRO A 62 5.15 8.67 2.13
CA PRO A 62 3.75 8.35 2.31
C PRO A 62 2.90 9.57 1.94
N TYR A 63 1.76 9.37 1.28
CA TYR A 63 0.84 10.47 1.00
C TYR A 63 -0.20 10.66 2.10
N LYS A 64 -0.39 9.64 2.95
CA LYS A 64 -1.31 9.65 4.09
C LYS A 64 -0.79 8.75 5.19
N ILE A 65 -0.92 9.19 6.42
CA ILE A 65 -0.71 8.41 7.64
C ILE A 65 -2.00 8.46 8.43
N SER A 66 -2.45 7.31 8.95
CA SER A 66 -3.58 7.24 9.86
C SER A 66 -3.13 6.67 11.19
N VAL A 67 -3.31 7.41 12.26
CA VAL A 67 -2.98 7.00 13.62
C VAL A 67 -4.25 6.51 14.31
N TYR A 68 -4.15 5.41 15.04
CA TYR A 68 -5.29 4.92 15.82
C TYR A 68 -5.55 5.84 17.01
N ALA A 69 -6.76 6.39 17.05
CA ALA A 69 -7.25 7.21 18.14
C ALA A 69 -8.73 6.94 18.39
N SER A 70 -9.16 6.99 19.63
CA SER A 70 -10.57 6.92 20.01
C SER A 70 -11.04 8.24 20.62
N ARG A 71 -12.32 8.54 20.51
CA ARG A 71 -12.93 9.73 21.07
C ARG A 71 -14.32 9.47 21.60
N GLU A 72 -14.71 10.24 22.60
CA GLU A 72 -16.10 10.39 23.00
C GLU A 72 -16.58 11.81 22.61
N ASN A 73 -17.32 11.92 21.48
CA ASN A 73 -18.01 13.15 21.07
C ASN A 73 -17.14 14.39 20.74
N TRP A 74 -15.95 14.22 20.14
CA TRP A 74 -15.21 15.37 19.62
C TRP A 74 -15.98 16.08 18.51
N SER A 75 -16.49 17.27 18.77
CA SER A 75 -17.31 18.06 17.86
C SER A 75 -16.76 19.45 17.59
N SER A 76 -15.87 19.95 18.45
CA SER A 76 -15.28 21.28 18.32
C SER A 76 -13.79 21.29 18.68
N GLY A 77 -13.10 22.38 18.30
CA GLY A 77 -11.65 22.50 18.44
C GLY A 77 -10.87 21.80 17.33
N ASN A 78 -9.57 21.76 17.48
CA ASN A 78 -8.69 21.11 16.50
C ASN A 78 -7.44 20.54 17.18
N LEU A 79 -6.74 19.64 16.44
CA LEU A 79 -5.45 19.10 16.80
C LEU A 79 -4.37 19.66 15.89
N GLU A 80 -3.33 20.24 16.44
CA GLU A 80 -2.12 20.54 15.70
C GLU A 80 -1.22 19.30 15.65
N PHE A 81 -0.99 18.76 14.46
CA PHE A 81 -0.04 17.68 14.21
C PHE A 81 1.29 18.25 13.73
N LYS A 82 2.39 17.79 14.33
CA LYS A 82 3.75 18.11 13.88
C LYS A 82 4.58 16.85 13.72
N LEU A 83 5.36 16.81 12.65
CA LEU A 83 6.32 15.77 12.33
C LEU A 83 7.73 16.35 12.41
N PHE A 84 8.63 15.66 13.13
CA PHE A 84 10.01 16.09 13.36
C PHE A 84 10.99 15.01 12.93
N ARG A 85 12.12 15.41 12.37
CA ARG A 85 13.25 14.49 12.13
C ARG A 85 14.10 14.34 13.40
N ASP A 86 14.24 15.40 14.16
CA ASP A 86 14.90 15.47 15.45
C ASP A 86 14.07 16.40 16.38
N SER A 87 14.47 16.54 17.63
CA SER A 87 13.71 17.28 18.64
C SER A 87 13.46 18.77 18.34
N SER A 88 14.04 19.32 17.30
CA SER A 88 13.96 20.77 16.99
C SER A 88 13.53 21.10 15.56
N ASN A 89 13.64 20.16 14.64
CA ASN A 89 13.40 20.40 13.21
C ASN A 89 12.03 19.89 12.78
N VAL A 90 11.03 20.78 12.73
CA VAL A 90 9.69 20.49 12.21
C VAL A 90 9.78 20.33 10.69
N ILE A 91 9.48 19.14 10.18
CA ILE A 91 9.44 18.86 8.73
C ILE A 91 8.07 19.19 8.16
N TYR A 92 7.02 18.86 8.92
CA TYR A 92 5.64 19.04 8.49
C TYR A 92 4.75 19.39 9.68
N SER A 93 3.77 20.26 9.44
CA SER A 93 2.74 20.62 10.41
C SER A 93 1.41 20.81 9.70
N THR A 94 0.34 20.34 10.31
CA THR A 94 -1.03 20.53 9.82
C THR A 94 -2.02 20.59 10.98
N ILE A 95 -3.22 21.12 10.70
CA ILE A 95 -4.31 21.18 11.66
C ILE A 95 -5.34 20.12 11.25
N LEU A 96 -5.75 19.33 12.23
CA LEU A 96 -6.73 18.26 12.10
C LEU A 96 -8.03 18.65 12.81
N TYR A 97 -9.15 18.35 12.19
CA TYR A 97 -10.49 18.65 12.68
C TYR A 97 -11.26 17.34 12.99
N PRO A 98 -12.43 17.40 13.65
CA PRO A 98 -13.24 16.21 13.97
C PRO A 98 -13.50 15.28 12.78
N GLU A 99 -13.65 15.81 11.56
CA GLU A 99 -13.85 15.06 10.32
C GLU A 99 -12.64 14.22 9.90
N ASN A 100 -11.44 14.53 10.39
CA ASN A 100 -10.24 13.74 10.12
C ASN A 100 -10.20 12.43 10.93
N LEU A 101 -11.07 12.28 11.95
CA LEU A 101 -11.18 11.07 12.75
C LEU A 101 -12.38 10.23 12.29
N GLU A 102 -12.12 9.23 11.47
CA GLU A 102 -13.10 8.25 10.99
C GLU A 102 -12.84 6.88 11.60
N THR A 103 -13.87 6.23 12.17
CA THR A 103 -13.79 4.85 12.66
C THR A 103 -12.54 4.52 13.49
N ASN A 104 -12.18 5.39 14.43
CA ASN A 104 -10.98 5.28 15.28
C ASN A 104 -9.64 5.41 14.54
N LEU A 105 -9.63 6.08 13.38
CA LEU A 105 -8.45 6.40 12.62
C LEU A 105 -8.37 7.90 12.37
N LEU A 106 -7.38 8.56 12.98
CA LEU A 106 -7.08 9.96 12.74
C LEU A 106 -6.20 10.07 11.49
N SER A 107 -6.78 10.58 10.41
CA SER A 107 -6.15 10.65 9.09
C SER A 107 -5.38 11.96 8.89
N ILE A 108 -4.15 11.85 8.46
CA ILE A 108 -3.21 12.94 8.23
C ILE A 108 -2.75 12.85 6.77
N ASP A 109 -3.23 13.75 5.93
CA ASP A 109 -2.78 13.85 4.56
C ASP A 109 -1.42 14.54 4.51
N ILE A 110 -0.43 13.86 3.94
CA ILE A 110 0.92 14.38 3.80
C ILE A 110 1.09 14.85 2.36
N PRO A 111 1.28 16.16 2.13
CA PRO A 111 1.57 16.64 0.79
C PRO A 111 2.87 16.01 0.30
N ASN A 112 2.99 15.84 -1.03
CA ASN A 112 4.16 15.20 -1.66
C ASN A 112 5.43 15.99 -1.32
N LEU A 113 6.00 15.69 -0.16
CA LEU A 113 7.26 16.24 0.30
C LEU A 113 8.32 15.23 -0.12
N ASP A 114 9.09 15.53 -1.17
CA ASP A 114 10.24 14.73 -1.63
C ASP A 114 11.33 14.53 -0.54
N ILE A 115 11.01 14.86 0.72
CA ILE A 115 11.93 14.95 1.85
C ILE A 115 11.72 13.82 2.87
N LEU A 116 10.61 13.06 2.80
CA LEU A 116 10.32 12.01 3.77
C LEU A 116 10.92 10.68 3.33
N GLU A 117 12.04 10.34 3.92
CA GLU A 117 12.71 9.05 3.74
C GLU A 117 12.17 8.00 4.73
N ALA A 118 12.37 6.72 4.42
CA ALA A 118 12.10 5.65 5.37
C ALA A 118 12.94 5.83 6.64
N GLY A 119 12.33 5.62 7.81
CA GLY A 119 12.99 5.80 9.10
C GLY A 119 12.06 6.29 10.19
N SER A 120 12.59 6.47 11.40
CA SER A 120 11.83 6.91 12.56
C SER A 120 11.76 8.42 12.66
N TYR A 121 10.57 8.91 12.98
CA TYR A 121 10.24 10.33 13.16
C TYR A 121 9.55 10.54 14.48
N PHE A 122 9.80 11.70 15.10
CA PHE A 122 9.03 12.15 16.24
C PHE A 122 7.76 12.85 15.76
N VAL A 123 6.67 12.65 16.48
CA VAL A 123 5.40 13.31 16.21
C VAL A 123 4.83 13.90 17.48
N SER A 124 4.10 15.00 17.33
CA SER A 124 3.30 15.57 18.40
C SER A 124 1.88 15.88 17.94
N PHE A 125 0.94 15.64 18.83
CA PHE A 125 -0.43 16.13 18.71
C PHE A 125 -0.69 17.10 19.86
N THR A 126 -1.07 18.32 19.53
CA THR A 126 -1.39 19.37 20.52
C THR A 126 -2.84 19.76 20.36
N GLU A 127 -3.60 19.73 21.44
CA GLU A 127 -5.00 20.13 21.46
C GLU A 127 -5.17 21.65 21.49
N ASN A 128 -6.18 22.13 20.74
CA ASN A 128 -6.60 23.51 20.75
C ASN A 128 -8.12 23.58 20.93
N ASN A 129 -8.57 23.87 22.16
CA ASN A 129 -9.99 24.04 22.52
C ASN A 129 -10.87 22.85 22.15
N ILE A 130 -10.39 21.64 22.39
CA ILE A 130 -11.15 20.41 22.15
C ILE A 130 -12.17 20.23 23.29
N ASP A 131 -13.37 19.79 22.92
CA ASP A 131 -14.52 19.60 23.82
C ASP A 131 -14.65 18.18 24.39
N SER A 132 -13.70 17.30 24.10
CA SER A 132 -13.75 15.90 24.51
C SER A 132 -12.37 15.30 24.71
N ASP A 133 -12.31 14.21 25.47
CA ASP A 133 -11.11 13.44 25.64
C ASP A 133 -10.79 12.64 24.36
N ILE A 134 -9.53 12.70 23.92
CA ILE A 134 -9.00 11.91 22.81
C ILE A 134 -7.96 10.95 23.37
N TYR A 135 -8.06 9.67 23.00
CA TYR A 135 -7.14 8.62 23.41
C TYR A 135 -6.37 8.11 22.21
N PHE A 136 -5.06 8.05 22.31
CA PHE A 136 -4.18 7.49 21.29
C PHE A 136 -3.69 6.10 21.71
N PHE A 137 -3.49 5.23 20.72
CA PHE A 137 -2.96 3.89 20.94
C PHE A 137 -1.45 3.91 20.70
N LYS A 138 -0.67 3.69 21.75
CA LYS A 138 0.79 3.69 21.74
C LYS A 138 1.36 2.41 22.30
N GLU A 139 2.54 2.04 21.83
CA GLU A 139 3.37 1.00 22.43
C GLU A 139 4.15 1.52 23.64
N SER A 140 4.74 0.59 24.39
CA SER A 140 5.62 0.91 25.52
C SER A 140 6.87 1.72 25.17
N ASN A 141 7.25 1.76 23.88
CA ASN A 141 8.36 2.54 23.32
C ASN A 141 7.93 3.90 22.75
N ASP A 142 6.73 4.36 23.07
CA ASP A 142 6.11 5.59 22.57
C ASP A 142 5.77 5.58 21.06
N ALA A 143 5.85 4.44 20.38
CA ALA A 143 5.43 4.35 19.00
C ALA A 143 3.90 4.32 18.87
N PHE A 144 3.35 5.17 18.00
CA PHE A 144 1.91 5.15 17.70
C PHE A 144 1.53 3.93 16.86
N LYS A 145 0.35 3.39 17.15
CA LYS A 145 -0.29 2.43 16.25
C LYS A 145 -0.77 3.16 15.01
N GLU A 146 -0.28 2.77 13.83
CA GLU A 146 -0.49 3.53 12.62
C GLU A 146 -0.73 2.67 11.38
N ILE A 147 -1.29 3.29 10.35
CA ILE A 147 -1.43 2.76 9.01
C ILE A 147 -0.82 3.78 8.04
N GLN A 148 0.04 3.32 7.15
CA GLN A 148 0.72 4.16 6.18
C GLN A 148 0.24 3.85 4.76
N TYR A 149 0.04 4.90 3.97
CA TYR A 149 -0.46 4.81 2.61
C TYR A 149 0.55 5.39 1.63
N TYR A 150 0.95 4.61 0.64
CA TYR A 150 1.94 4.99 -0.38
C TYR A 150 1.34 4.90 -1.78
N HIS A 151 1.76 5.79 -2.67
CA HIS A 151 1.39 5.68 -4.06
C HIS A 151 2.05 4.46 -4.70
N VAL A 152 1.28 3.68 -5.46
CA VAL A 152 1.84 2.58 -6.26
C VAL A 152 2.69 3.17 -7.37
N ASN A 153 3.93 2.72 -7.49
CA ASN A 153 4.77 3.09 -8.61
C ASN A 153 4.25 2.41 -9.90
N LYS A 154 3.34 3.10 -10.59
CA LYS A 154 2.69 2.60 -11.81
C LYS A 154 3.70 2.26 -12.91
N PHE A 155 4.87 2.91 -12.94
CA PHE A 155 5.91 2.63 -13.93
C PHE A 155 6.49 1.23 -13.78
N ILE A 156 6.90 0.84 -12.56
CA ILE A 156 7.41 -0.52 -12.29
C ILE A 156 6.34 -1.54 -12.65
N PHE A 157 5.11 -1.26 -12.32
CA PHE A 157 3.98 -2.12 -12.59
C PHE A 157 3.76 -2.35 -14.10
N TYR A 158 3.67 -1.27 -14.91
CA TYR A 158 3.55 -1.40 -16.36
C TYR A 158 4.75 -2.10 -16.98
N PHE A 159 5.95 -1.86 -16.46
CA PHE A 159 7.16 -2.54 -16.91
C PHE A 159 7.10 -4.06 -16.65
N CYS A 160 6.63 -4.48 -15.49
CA CYS A 160 6.42 -5.91 -15.19
C CYS A 160 5.37 -6.54 -16.13
N ILE A 161 4.27 -5.85 -16.43
CA ILE A 161 3.27 -6.34 -17.40
C ILE A 161 3.88 -6.49 -18.81
N ILE A 162 4.68 -5.52 -19.24
CA ILE A 162 5.34 -5.58 -20.56
C ILE A 162 6.28 -6.77 -20.63
N ILE A 163 7.12 -7.00 -19.61
CA ILE A 163 8.02 -8.16 -19.55
C ILE A 163 7.24 -9.46 -19.56
N LEU A 164 6.17 -9.57 -18.78
CA LEU A 164 5.33 -10.75 -18.72
C LEU A 164 4.72 -11.07 -20.11
N ASN A 165 4.16 -10.04 -20.77
CA ASN A 165 3.61 -10.22 -22.12
C ASN A 165 4.69 -10.62 -23.14
N PHE A 166 5.90 -10.05 -23.06
CA PHE A 166 7.03 -10.43 -23.91
C PHE A 166 7.41 -11.90 -23.70
N LEU A 167 7.52 -12.36 -22.47
CA LEU A 167 7.77 -13.77 -22.13
C LEU A 167 6.69 -14.69 -22.72
N PHE A 168 5.43 -14.31 -22.62
CA PHE A 168 4.33 -15.08 -23.23
C PHE A 168 4.43 -15.14 -24.75
N ILE A 169 4.83 -14.07 -25.42
CA ILE A 169 5.04 -14.08 -26.88
C ILE A 169 6.16 -15.05 -27.24
N VAL A 170 7.27 -15.07 -26.50
CA VAL A 170 8.38 -16.00 -26.72
C VAL A 170 7.91 -17.45 -26.54
N ILE A 171 7.17 -17.73 -25.47
CA ILE A 171 6.58 -19.06 -25.21
C ILE A 171 5.66 -19.48 -26.37
N PHE A 172 4.82 -18.56 -26.84
CA PHE A 172 3.91 -18.80 -27.97
C PHE A 172 4.68 -19.17 -29.25
N LEU A 173 5.77 -18.43 -29.55
CA LEU A 173 6.62 -18.73 -30.71
C LEU A 173 7.30 -20.10 -30.58
N VAL A 174 7.78 -20.48 -29.41
CA VAL A 174 8.36 -21.78 -29.12
C VAL A 174 7.32 -22.90 -29.33
N VAL A 175 6.11 -22.73 -28.79
CA VAL A 175 5.01 -23.69 -28.91
C VAL A 175 4.61 -23.93 -30.38
N ILE A 176 4.60 -22.89 -31.22
CA ILE A 176 4.31 -23.01 -32.65
C ILE A 176 5.38 -23.82 -33.38
N HIS A 177 6.65 -23.70 -32.95
CA HIS A 177 7.78 -24.39 -33.59
C HIS A 177 7.98 -25.83 -33.10
N LEU A 178 7.34 -26.24 -32.00
CA LEU A 178 7.41 -27.61 -31.51
C LEU A 178 6.72 -28.59 -32.49
N LYS A 179 7.45 -29.66 -32.85
CA LYS A 179 6.98 -30.63 -33.86
C LYS A 179 5.82 -31.51 -33.36
N ASN A 180 5.74 -31.78 -32.05
CA ASN A 180 4.72 -32.66 -31.46
C ASN A 180 3.72 -31.85 -30.61
N ALA A 181 2.42 -32.07 -30.86
CA ALA A 181 1.33 -31.43 -30.12
C ALA A 181 1.36 -31.79 -28.61
N GLU A 182 1.75 -33.03 -28.27
CA GLU A 182 1.86 -33.48 -26.88
C GLU A 182 2.93 -32.72 -26.09
N GLN A 183 4.09 -32.48 -26.72
CA GLN A 183 5.15 -31.70 -26.12
C GLN A 183 4.73 -30.23 -25.90
N ALA A 184 3.95 -29.64 -26.80
CA ALA A 184 3.42 -28.31 -26.69
C ALA A 184 2.43 -28.20 -25.51
N PHE A 185 1.54 -29.19 -25.33
CA PHE A 185 0.61 -29.24 -24.20
C PHE A 185 1.33 -29.46 -22.87
N LEU A 186 2.33 -30.34 -22.81
CA LEU A 186 3.13 -30.56 -21.61
C LEU A 186 3.89 -29.29 -21.19
N PHE A 187 4.52 -28.60 -22.15
CA PHE A 187 5.22 -27.36 -21.91
C PHE A 187 4.27 -26.26 -21.39
N LEU A 188 3.08 -26.13 -21.96
CA LEU A 188 2.06 -25.21 -21.49
C LEU A 188 1.58 -25.53 -20.07
N ALA A 189 1.38 -26.81 -19.75
CA ALA A 189 0.97 -27.25 -18.42
C ALA A 189 2.03 -26.93 -17.35
N ILE A 190 3.32 -27.16 -17.68
CA ILE A 190 4.44 -26.82 -16.78
C ILE A 190 4.52 -25.31 -16.56
N MET A 191 4.43 -24.50 -17.63
CA MET A 191 4.53 -23.04 -17.53
C MET A 191 3.35 -22.42 -16.78
N THR A 192 2.13 -22.92 -17.00
CA THR A 192 0.96 -22.50 -16.19
C THR A 192 1.12 -22.88 -14.73
N GLY A 193 1.66 -24.06 -14.41
CA GLY A 193 1.95 -24.48 -13.04
C GLY A 193 2.97 -23.57 -12.36
N ILE A 194 4.05 -23.20 -13.04
CA ILE A 194 5.07 -22.28 -12.52
C ILE A 194 4.46 -20.89 -12.24
N ILE A 195 3.68 -20.35 -13.17
CA ILE A 195 3.03 -19.03 -12.97
C ILE A 195 2.07 -19.07 -11.78
N PHE A 196 1.36 -20.17 -11.56
CA PHE A 196 0.43 -20.31 -10.42
C PHE A 196 1.14 -20.39 -9.06
N VAL A 197 2.40 -20.81 -9.01
CA VAL A 197 3.21 -20.86 -7.78
C VAL A 197 3.79 -19.48 -7.40
N PHE A 198 3.99 -18.60 -8.41
CA PHE A 198 4.59 -17.27 -8.21
C PHE A 198 3.57 -16.11 -8.16
N LEU A 199 2.28 -16.38 -8.29
CA LEU A 199 1.15 -15.43 -8.11
C LEU A 199 0.45 -15.64 -6.78
#